data_b50cd97cf4b28018410100ce31431d61
#
_entry.id   b50cd97cf4b28018410100ce31431d61
#
_cell.length_a   1.000
_cell.length_b   1.000
_cell.length_c   1.000
_cell.angle_alpha   90.00
_cell.angle_beta   90.00
_cell.angle_gamma   90.00
#
_symmetry.space_group_name_H-M   'P 1'
#
loop_
_entity.id
_entity.type
_entity.pdbx_description
1 polymer ?
#
loop_
_entity_poly.entity_id
_entity_poly.type
_entity_poly.pdbx_seq_one_letter_code
_entity_poly.pdbx_strand_id
1 'polypeptide(L)'
;MFTNSANALIPPTRIFFISYMKNIKATITALCLCAAPTIFAQQNNLPLIPQPAKVVQGDGTFTFSPTLKVWADAYDGDSIKLVLQQFEQKFTPATGTHFKYGGKSATMQLRCNKHLGDEAYTLNVTPKQIMIEAAKPAGFFYALQTLQQLLPSRNAMAGVPDSTIASWTLPAVSIADAPRFGWRGFMLDEGRHFYGKREVMKIIDMMAAYKMNRFHWHLTEDQGWRIEIKKYPKLTEVGAWRHSRTLGYGETVPDGERYGGYYTQADAREIVKYARDRFIEIVPEVDIPGHSQAAVASYPEFLACDPQNPHQVWLYQGVSADVINVSNPRAVQFANDVIDELTGIFPFSYIHLGGDECPVYKWQNNADCQKQLKELGSDNYRDLQINFYHQLQQHMAQKPQHEQRKLIFWNEVLHGNTAPLGKDITIMAWIGADAAAQDAAKRGMNTILSPQIPYYINRRQSKDVWEPRSQGWGTETVEAVYNYVPMKDVPDALQSKYLGVQANFWTEWVEDASTVQYLTFPRLAAVAEAGWTPQSERSYTNFEQRLQAEPAFYKAAGVNYGKHVFDKNKAQ
;
A
#
# COMPACT_ATOMS: atom_id res chain seq x y z
N MET A 1 -44.25 45.64 -18.13
CA MET A 1 -44.48 46.46 -19.33
C MET A 1 -43.50 45.93 -20.39
N PHE A 2 -44.04 45.18 -21.30
CA PHE A 2 -44.05 45.39 -22.76
C PHE A 2 -42.65 45.55 -23.37
N THR A 3 -42.21 44.92 -24.45
CA THR A 3 -42.76 44.04 -25.48
C THR A 3 -41.60 43.61 -26.40
N ASN A 4 -41.68 42.39 -26.91
CA ASN A 4 -41.62 41.99 -28.32
C ASN A 4 -40.48 42.55 -29.22
N SER A 5 -39.83 41.76 -29.94
CA SER A 5 -39.97 40.77 -30.99
C SER A 5 -39.15 41.19 -32.21
N ALA A 6 -38.46 40.34 -32.89
CA ALA A 6 -38.89 39.84 -34.20
C ALA A 6 -37.79 39.09 -34.93
N ASN A 7 -38.21 38.00 -35.50
CA ASN A 7 -37.70 37.13 -36.59
C ASN A 7 -36.98 37.82 -37.77
N ALA A 8 -36.01 37.07 -38.36
CA ALA A 8 -35.84 37.05 -39.82
C ALA A 8 -35.12 35.74 -40.26
N LEU A 9 -35.74 34.91 -40.85
CA LEU A 9 -35.93 34.14 -42.06
C LEU A 9 -34.68 33.85 -42.90
N ILE A 10 -34.61 32.54 -43.24
CA ILE A 10 -33.79 31.79 -44.20
C ILE A 10 -34.13 32.20 -45.64
N PRO A 11 -33.26 32.00 -46.64
CA PRO A 11 -33.63 31.01 -47.66
C PRO A 11 -32.51 30.09 -48.18
N PRO A 12 -32.89 29.07 -48.98
CA PRO A 12 -32.07 27.92 -49.33
C PRO A 12 -31.51 27.98 -50.78
N THR A 13 -30.43 27.24 -51.04
CA THR A 13 -30.04 26.96 -52.45
C THR A 13 -29.47 25.53 -52.56
N ARG A 14 -30.26 24.68 -53.17
CA ARG A 14 -30.25 23.86 -54.39
C ARG A 14 -28.96 23.08 -54.71
N ILE A 15 -29.14 21.82 -54.61
CA ILE A 15 -28.79 20.59 -55.36
C ILE A 15 -28.20 20.79 -56.78
N PHE A 16 -27.06 20.10 -57.04
CA PHE A 16 -26.75 19.59 -58.39
C PHE A 16 -26.35 18.10 -58.29
N PHE A 17 -27.20 17.29 -58.92
CA PHE A 17 -26.94 15.89 -59.35
C PHE A 17 -26.09 15.91 -60.62
N ILE A 18 -25.03 15.12 -60.72
CA ILE A 18 -24.56 14.57 -61.96
C ILE A 18 -24.28 13.09 -61.79
N SER A 19 -25.05 12.31 -62.53
CA SER A 19 -25.00 10.88 -62.70
C SER A 19 -23.82 10.53 -63.64
N TYR A 20 -23.08 9.44 -63.33
CA TYR A 20 -22.41 8.64 -64.33
C TYR A 20 -22.51 7.15 -63.93
N MET A 21 -23.41 6.49 -64.66
CA MET A 21 -23.52 5.03 -64.76
C MET A 21 -22.53 4.52 -65.80
N LYS A 22 -21.75 3.49 -65.49
CA LYS A 22 -21.57 2.33 -66.38
C LYS A 22 -20.74 1.19 -65.71
N ASN A 23 -21.34 0.03 -65.89
CA ASN A 23 -20.79 -1.33 -65.99
C ASN A 23 -20.68 -2.17 -64.68
N ILE A 24 -21.75 -2.91 -64.50
CA ILE A 24 -21.93 -4.11 -63.73
C ILE A 24 -21.11 -5.26 -64.31
N LYS A 25 -20.25 -5.89 -63.57
CA LYS A 25 -19.95 -7.32 -63.72
C LYS A 25 -20.24 -7.99 -62.37
N ALA A 26 -21.27 -8.79 -62.32
CA ALA A 26 -21.65 -9.64 -61.21
C ALA A 26 -20.58 -10.70 -60.99
N THR A 27 -19.99 -10.68 -59.79
CA THR A 27 -19.25 -11.80 -59.23
C THR A 27 -19.95 -12.16 -57.93
N ILE A 28 -20.67 -13.28 -57.94
CA ILE A 28 -21.28 -13.88 -56.75
C ILE A 28 -20.13 -14.42 -55.92
N THR A 29 -19.77 -13.68 -54.87
CA THR A 29 -18.91 -14.19 -53.81
C THR A 29 -19.80 -14.67 -52.69
N ALA A 30 -19.82 -15.99 -52.48
CA ALA A 30 -20.51 -16.63 -51.38
C ALA A 30 -19.93 -16.08 -50.06
N LEU A 31 -20.72 -15.33 -49.29
CA LEU A 31 -20.42 -14.96 -47.91
C LEU A 31 -20.57 -16.22 -47.07
N CYS A 32 -19.47 -16.95 -46.83
CA CYS A 32 -19.40 -17.84 -45.70
C CYS A 32 -19.46 -16.98 -44.44
N LEU A 33 -20.62 -16.91 -43.79
CA LEU A 33 -20.75 -16.50 -42.40
C LEU A 33 -20.00 -17.54 -41.56
N CYS A 34 -18.71 -17.30 -41.35
CA CYS A 34 -18.04 -17.91 -40.22
C CYS A 34 -18.67 -17.28 -38.96
N ALA A 35 -19.65 -17.98 -38.36
CA ALA A 35 -20.04 -17.74 -37.00
C ALA A 35 -18.76 -17.97 -36.15
N ALA A 36 -18.06 -16.90 -35.82
CA ALA A 36 -17.06 -16.95 -34.76
C ALA A 36 -17.79 -17.45 -33.52
N PRO A 37 -17.35 -18.56 -32.89
CA PRO A 37 -17.92 -18.94 -31.65
C PRO A 37 -17.69 -17.74 -30.70
N THR A 38 -18.76 -17.16 -30.19
CA THR A 38 -18.70 -16.33 -28.98
C THR A 38 -18.16 -17.24 -27.91
N ILE A 39 -16.85 -17.20 -27.71
CA ILE A 39 -16.21 -17.77 -26.53
C ILE A 39 -16.76 -16.92 -25.40
N PHE A 40 -17.85 -17.38 -24.78
CA PHE A 40 -18.16 -16.95 -23.42
C PHE A 40 -16.89 -17.21 -22.64
N ALA A 41 -16.24 -16.15 -22.18
CA ALA A 41 -15.11 -16.27 -21.28
C ALA A 41 -15.59 -17.14 -20.11
N GLN A 42 -15.10 -18.36 -20.06
CA GLN A 42 -15.44 -19.30 -19.00
C GLN A 42 -15.04 -18.62 -17.71
N GLN A 43 -16.01 -18.32 -16.86
CA GLN A 43 -15.80 -17.60 -15.63
C GLN A 43 -14.76 -18.36 -14.80
N ASN A 44 -13.63 -17.76 -14.61
CA ASN A 44 -12.45 -18.41 -14.06
C ASN A 44 -12.63 -18.54 -12.54
N ASN A 45 -12.98 -19.74 -12.08
CA ASN A 45 -13.28 -20.01 -10.67
C ASN A 45 -12.05 -20.40 -9.83
N LEU A 46 -10.84 -20.17 -10.35
CA LEU A 46 -9.64 -20.42 -9.55
C LEU A 46 -9.56 -19.41 -8.40
N PRO A 47 -9.31 -19.87 -7.17
CA PRO A 47 -9.35 -19.02 -5.98
C PRO A 47 -8.09 -18.14 -5.85
N LEU A 48 -7.73 -17.37 -6.87
CA LEU A 48 -6.55 -16.51 -6.92
C LEU A 48 -6.87 -15.09 -6.44
N ILE A 49 -6.12 -14.59 -5.47
CA ILE A 49 -6.21 -13.21 -4.97
C ILE A 49 -4.78 -12.65 -4.84
N PRO A 50 -4.47 -11.53 -5.49
CA PRO A 50 -5.27 -10.80 -6.50
C PRO A 50 -5.54 -11.62 -7.76
N GLN A 51 -6.65 -11.33 -8.45
CA GLN A 51 -6.95 -11.97 -9.73
C GLN A 51 -5.92 -11.57 -10.79
N PRO A 52 -5.30 -12.55 -11.48
CA PRO A 52 -4.37 -12.25 -12.55
C PRO A 52 -5.05 -11.59 -13.76
N ALA A 53 -4.28 -10.81 -14.53
CA ALA A 53 -4.77 -10.09 -15.70
C ALA A 53 -5.33 -11.03 -16.80
N LYS A 54 -4.75 -12.21 -16.96
CA LYS A 54 -5.23 -13.22 -17.92
C LYS A 54 -5.02 -14.61 -17.39
N VAL A 55 -6.05 -15.42 -17.40
CA VAL A 55 -6.03 -16.83 -17.00
C VAL A 55 -6.77 -17.67 -18.04
N VAL A 56 -6.15 -18.73 -18.48
CA VAL A 56 -6.75 -19.73 -19.37
C VAL A 56 -6.56 -21.10 -18.74
N GLN A 57 -7.63 -21.77 -18.37
CA GLN A 57 -7.60 -23.12 -17.87
C GLN A 57 -7.35 -24.12 -19.02
N GLY A 58 -6.51 -25.11 -18.76
CA GLY A 58 -6.24 -26.21 -19.66
C GLY A 58 -6.79 -27.53 -19.13
N ASP A 59 -6.62 -28.58 -19.90
CA ASP A 59 -7.07 -29.91 -19.52
C ASP A 59 -6.03 -30.68 -18.69
N GLY A 60 -6.50 -31.36 -17.66
CA GLY A 60 -5.68 -32.21 -16.79
C GLY A 60 -5.03 -31.49 -15.62
N THR A 61 -4.19 -32.23 -14.91
CA THR A 61 -3.53 -31.78 -13.69
C THR A 61 -2.06 -32.17 -13.68
N PHE A 62 -1.21 -31.32 -13.11
CA PHE A 62 0.15 -31.67 -12.73
C PHE A 62 0.14 -32.30 -11.34
N THR A 63 0.78 -33.44 -11.16
CA THR A 63 0.90 -34.12 -9.86
C THR A 63 2.34 -34.04 -9.38
N PHE A 64 2.54 -33.57 -8.14
CA PHE A 64 3.85 -33.52 -7.52
C PHE A 64 4.29 -34.89 -7.09
N SER A 65 5.56 -35.24 -7.39
CA SER A 65 6.25 -36.39 -6.85
C SER A 65 7.02 -36.00 -5.58
N PRO A 66 7.48 -36.95 -4.74
CA PRO A 66 8.29 -36.64 -3.56
C PRO A 66 9.55 -35.81 -3.87
N THR A 67 10.01 -35.83 -5.12
CA THR A 67 11.13 -35.01 -5.59
C THR A 67 10.74 -34.24 -6.84
N LEU A 68 10.78 -32.89 -6.76
CA LEU A 68 10.57 -32.00 -7.88
C LEU A 68 11.93 -31.55 -8.45
N LYS A 69 12.18 -31.88 -9.73
CA LYS A 69 13.35 -31.34 -10.43
C LYS A 69 13.11 -29.88 -10.80
N VAL A 70 14.00 -29.01 -10.34
CA VAL A 70 13.89 -27.53 -10.53
C VAL A 70 15.13 -27.03 -11.28
N TRP A 71 14.93 -26.19 -12.26
CA TRP A 71 15.97 -25.45 -12.95
C TRP A 71 15.58 -23.96 -13.03
N ALA A 72 16.55 -23.09 -12.77
CA ALA A 72 16.41 -21.65 -12.96
C ALA A 72 17.49 -21.15 -13.91
N ASP A 73 17.13 -20.23 -14.78
CA ASP A 73 18.10 -19.52 -15.60
C ASP A 73 19.09 -18.79 -14.68
N ALA A 74 20.39 -18.83 -15.02
CA ALA A 74 21.45 -18.19 -14.24
C ALA A 74 21.40 -16.65 -14.24
N TYR A 75 20.33 -16.07 -14.77
CA TYR A 75 20.05 -14.65 -14.75
C TYR A 75 19.85 -14.18 -13.32
N ASP A 76 20.74 -13.34 -12.81
CA ASP A 76 20.69 -12.77 -11.45
C ASP A 76 20.77 -13.82 -10.31
N GLY A 77 21.66 -14.78 -10.48
CA GLY A 77 22.06 -15.89 -9.61
C GLY A 77 21.50 -15.94 -8.19
N ASP A 78 21.93 -15.05 -7.31
CA ASP A 78 21.60 -15.14 -5.88
C ASP A 78 20.15 -14.78 -5.56
N SER A 79 19.55 -13.80 -6.25
CA SER A 79 18.18 -13.36 -5.97
C SER A 79 17.14 -14.40 -6.40
N ILE A 80 17.32 -15.10 -7.52
CA ILE A 80 16.42 -16.19 -7.92
C ILE A 80 16.58 -17.38 -6.97
N LYS A 81 17.79 -17.66 -6.53
CA LYS A 81 18.07 -18.67 -5.52
C LYS A 81 17.33 -18.39 -4.22
N LEU A 82 17.37 -17.12 -3.75
CA LEU A 82 16.63 -16.69 -2.55
C LEU A 82 15.12 -16.91 -2.71
N VAL A 83 14.55 -16.52 -3.85
CA VAL A 83 13.12 -16.72 -4.17
C VAL A 83 12.74 -18.19 -4.11
N LEU A 84 13.55 -19.08 -4.71
CA LEU A 84 13.32 -20.51 -4.67
C LEU A 84 13.47 -21.09 -3.26
N GLN A 85 14.45 -20.65 -2.49
CA GLN A 85 14.64 -21.07 -1.09
C GLN A 85 13.45 -20.67 -0.20
N GLN A 86 12.94 -19.46 -0.33
CA GLN A 86 11.75 -19.02 0.42
C GLN A 86 10.50 -19.81 0.03
N PHE A 87 10.35 -20.10 -1.24
CA PHE A 87 9.25 -20.97 -1.68
C PHE A 87 9.38 -22.37 -1.11
N GLU A 88 10.56 -23.01 -1.21
CA GLU A 88 10.84 -24.34 -0.70
C GLU A 88 10.64 -24.44 0.82
N GLN A 89 11.01 -23.40 1.58
CA GLN A 89 10.82 -23.34 3.04
C GLN A 89 9.35 -23.45 3.47
N LYS A 90 8.41 -23.03 2.65
CA LYS A 90 6.96 -23.19 2.89
C LYS A 90 6.41 -24.45 2.18
N PHE A 91 6.84 -24.67 0.95
CA PHE A 91 6.30 -25.71 0.10
C PHE A 91 6.66 -27.14 0.59
N THR A 92 7.92 -27.37 0.95
CA THR A 92 8.37 -28.71 1.38
C THR A 92 7.70 -29.17 2.69
N PRO A 93 7.63 -28.36 3.77
CA PRO A 93 6.92 -28.78 4.98
C PRO A 93 5.43 -29.06 4.73
N ALA A 94 4.78 -28.28 3.86
CA ALA A 94 3.37 -28.45 3.57
C ALA A 94 3.07 -29.70 2.74
N THR A 95 3.90 -30.00 1.73
CA THR A 95 3.59 -30.99 0.69
C THR A 95 4.39 -32.29 0.79
N GLY A 96 5.50 -32.29 1.53
CA GLY A 96 6.48 -33.38 1.54
C GLY A 96 7.33 -33.48 0.27
N THR A 97 7.22 -32.56 -0.67
CA THR A 97 7.99 -32.55 -1.92
C THR A 97 9.30 -31.79 -1.74
N HIS A 98 10.41 -32.42 -2.01
CA HIS A 98 11.75 -31.86 -1.94
C HIS A 98 12.26 -31.38 -3.30
N PHE A 99 13.01 -30.29 -3.34
CA PHE A 99 13.60 -29.79 -4.57
C PHE A 99 14.92 -30.50 -4.87
N LYS A 100 15.09 -30.87 -6.15
CA LYS A 100 16.35 -31.34 -6.70
C LYS A 100 16.75 -30.43 -7.86
N TYR A 101 17.75 -29.61 -7.65
CA TYR A 101 18.25 -28.72 -8.69
C TYR A 101 18.92 -29.49 -9.81
N GLY A 102 18.62 -29.13 -11.07
CA GLY A 102 19.06 -29.87 -12.26
C GLY A 102 19.22 -28.99 -13.50
N GLY A 103 19.32 -29.58 -14.67
CA GLY A 103 19.46 -28.89 -15.95
C GLY A 103 18.12 -28.52 -16.60
N LYS A 104 18.20 -28.01 -17.83
CA LYS A 104 17.07 -27.52 -18.65
C LYS A 104 15.94 -28.52 -18.91
N SER A 105 16.13 -29.79 -18.62
CA SER A 105 15.08 -30.84 -18.68
C SER A 105 14.30 -30.99 -17.37
N ALA A 106 14.47 -30.07 -16.41
CA ALA A 106 13.75 -30.09 -15.13
C ALA A 106 12.24 -29.93 -15.33
N THR A 107 11.49 -30.56 -14.41
CA THR A 107 10.02 -30.52 -14.42
C THR A 107 9.46 -29.14 -14.13
N MET A 108 10.12 -28.37 -13.26
CA MET A 108 9.83 -26.97 -12.99
C MET A 108 10.98 -26.11 -13.51
N GLN A 109 10.65 -25.12 -14.32
CA GLN A 109 11.63 -24.24 -14.96
C GLN A 109 11.29 -22.77 -14.73
N LEU A 110 12.29 -22.01 -14.29
CA LEU A 110 12.25 -20.56 -14.19
C LEU A 110 13.15 -19.97 -15.27
N ARG A 111 12.55 -19.27 -16.24
CA ARG A 111 13.25 -18.71 -17.40
C ARG A 111 13.22 -17.19 -17.40
N CYS A 112 14.36 -16.58 -17.67
CA CYS A 112 14.43 -15.13 -17.86
C CYS A 112 13.81 -14.75 -19.22
N ASN A 113 12.81 -13.84 -19.17
CA ASN A 113 12.20 -13.23 -20.34
C ASN A 113 12.25 -11.70 -20.21
N LYS A 114 13.27 -11.08 -20.81
CA LYS A 114 13.55 -9.64 -20.71
C LYS A 114 12.49 -8.74 -21.37
N HIS A 115 11.54 -9.31 -22.10
CA HIS A 115 10.44 -8.57 -22.72
C HIS A 115 9.28 -8.32 -21.77
N LEU A 116 9.26 -8.96 -20.61
CA LEU A 116 8.27 -8.72 -19.57
C LEU A 116 8.64 -7.49 -18.72
N GLY A 117 7.62 -6.86 -18.12
CA GLY A 117 7.84 -5.81 -17.11
C GLY A 117 8.51 -6.37 -15.84
N ASP A 118 9.07 -5.49 -15.02
CA ASP A 118 9.87 -5.87 -13.84
C ASP A 118 9.14 -6.75 -12.83
N GLU A 119 7.82 -6.57 -12.67
CA GLU A 119 6.98 -7.36 -11.77
C GLU A 119 6.05 -8.34 -12.52
N ALA A 120 6.10 -8.35 -13.85
CA ALA A 120 5.27 -9.22 -14.68
C ALA A 120 5.83 -10.65 -14.75
N TYR A 121 4.93 -11.61 -14.99
CA TYR A 121 5.30 -13.01 -15.19
C TYR A 121 4.33 -13.75 -16.10
N THR A 122 4.77 -14.90 -16.61
CA THR A 122 3.90 -15.96 -17.12
C THR A 122 4.07 -17.21 -16.28
N LEU A 123 2.98 -17.94 -16.05
CA LEU A 123 2.97 -19.25 -15.39
C LEU A 123 2.18 -20.23 -16.23
N ASN A 124 2.86 -21.23 -16.77
CA ASN A 124 2.27 -22.31 -17.56
C ASN A 124 2.41 -23.63 -16.81
N VAL A 125 1.28 -24.22 -16.44
CA VAL A 125 1.19 -25.53 -15.82
C VAL A 125 0.55 -26.49 -16.81
N THR A 126 1.24 -27.56 -17.14
CA THR A 126 0.73 -28.70 -17.93
C THR A 126 0.82 -29.96 -17.08
N PRO A 127 0.19 -31.08 -17.46
CA PRO A 127 0.35 -32.33 -16.73
C PRO A 127 1.79 -32.85 -16.61
N LYS A 128 2.73 -32.30 -17.38
CA LYS A 128 4.13 -32.76 -17.42
C LYS A 128 5.14 -31.74 -16.89
N GLN A 129 4.80 -30.47 -16.84
CA GLN A 129 5.78 -29.41 -16.61
C GLN A 129 5.14 -28.15 -16.02
N ILE A 130 5.90 -27.46 -15.16
CA ILE A 130 5.64 -26.10 -14.69
C ILE A 130 6.69 -25.19 -15.31
N MET A 131 6.27 -24.14 -16.03
CA MET A 131 7.15 -23.13 -16.59
C MET A 131 6.76 -21.74 -16.11
N ILE A 132 7.73 -21.03 -15.55
CA ILE A 132 7.59 -19.64 -15.09
C ILE A 132 8.56 -18.79 -15.90
N GLU A 133 8.07 -17.68 -16.47
CA GLU A 133 8.92 -16.67 -17.10
C GLU A 133 8.72 -15.32 -16.42
N ALA A 134 9.81 -14.60 -16.17
CA ALA A 134 9.81 -13.24 -15.65
C ALA A 134 11.09 -12.51 -16.09
N ALA A 135 11.05 -11.17 -16.09
CA ALA A 135 12.25 -10.37 -16.39
C ALA A 135 13.14 -10.17 -15.17
N LYS A 136 12.55 -10.09 -13.98
CA LYS A 136 13.23 -9.77 -12.71
C LYS A 136 12.83 -10.78 -11.61
N PRO A 137 13.62 -10.88 -10.52
CA PRO A 137 13.30 -11.77 -9.40
C PRO A 137 11.91 -11.54 -8.78
N ALA A 138 11.42 -10.28 -8.75
CA ALA A 138 10.09 -9.96 -8.25
C ALA A 138 8.98 -10.68 -9.02
N GLY A 139 9.07 -10.75 -10.36
CA GLY A 139 8.10 -11.47 -11.18
C GLY A 139 8.08 -12.98 -10.87
N PHE A 140 9.24 -13.61 -10.65
CA PHE A 140 9.32 -15.00 -10.20
C PHE A 140 8.68 -15.20 -8.82
N PHE A 141 8.95 -14.27 -7.89
CA PHE A 141 8.35 -14.30 -6.56
C PHE A 141 6.82 -14.27 -6.64
N TYR A 142 6.24 -13.33 -7.42
CA TYR A 142 4.79 -13.22 -7.57
C TYR A 142 4.17 -14.41 -8.32
N ALA A 143 4.87 -14.98 -9.29
CA ALA A 143 4.44 -16.22 -9.93
C ALA A 143 4.35 -17.39 -8.94
N LEU A 144 5.31 -17.50 -8.02
CA LEU A 144 5.31 -18.52 -6.97
C LEU A 144 4.22 -18.29 -5.92
N GLN A 145 3.87 -17.03 -5.59
CA GLN A 145 2.70 -16.76 -4.76
C GLN A 145 1.42 -17.27 -5.45
N THR A 146 1.28 -17.03 -6.76
CA THR A 146 0.15 -17.54 -7.55
C THR A 146 0.14 -19.07 -7.58
N LEU A 147 1.30 -19.71 -7.78
CA LEU A 147 1.41 -21.17 -7.79
C LEU A 147 0.99 -21.78 -6.45
N GLN A 148 1.37 -21.18 -5.31
CA GLN A 148 0.92 -21.62 -3.98
C GLN A 148 -0.60 -21.53 -3.83
N GLN A 149 -1.20 -20.48 -4.39
CA GLN A 149 -2.65 -20.31 -4.38
C GLN A 149 -3.41 -21.33 -5.25
N LEU A 150 -2.76 -21.94 -6.24
CA LEU A 150 -3.33 -23.00 -7.07
C LEU A 150 -3.30 -24.38 -6.41
N LEU A 151 -2.58 -24.55 -5.29
CA LEU A 151 -2.52 -25.81 -4.57
C LEU A 151 -3.89 -26.17 -3.95
N PRO A 152 -4.17 -27.48 -3.77
CA PRO A 152 -5.48 -27.92 -3.28
C PRO A 152 -5.79 -27.49 -1.84
N SER A 153 -4.77 -27.11 -1.06
CA SER A 153 -4.97 -26.55 0.29
C SER A 153 -4.22 -25.23 0.47
N ARG A 154 -4.93 -24.23 1.01
CA ARG A 154 -4.37 -22.93 1.41
C ARG A 154 -3.40 -23.00 2.58
N ASN A 155 -3.42 -24.09 3.36
CA ASN A 155 -2.45 -24.31 4.45
C ASN A 155 -1.01 -24.24 3.94
N ALA A 156 -0.77 -24.67 2.69
CA ALA A 156 0.55 -24.65 2.06
C ALA A 156 1.16 -23.26 1.92
N MET A 157 0.36 -22.20 1.83
CA MET A 157 0.85 -20.82 1.79
C MET A 157 1.54 -20.39 3.09
N ALA A 158 1.16 -21.05 4.21
CA ALA A 158 1.79 -20.87 5.52
C ALA A 158 2.84 -21.94 5.85
N GLY A 159 3.10 -22.88 4.94
CA GLY A 159 4.02 -23.99 5.18
C GLY A 159 3.46 -25.08 6.11
N VAL A 160 2.14 -25.11 6.28
CA VAL A 160 1.46 -26.06 7.18
C VAL A 160 0.92 -27.25 6.38
N PRO A 161 1.22 -28.50 6.78
CA PRO A 161 0.70 -29.67 6.11
C PRO A 161 -0.82 -29.80 6.29
N ASP A 162 -1.46 -30.42 5.30
CA ASP A 162 -2.87 -30.76 5.35
C ASP A 162 -3.08 -32.25 5.12
N SER A 163 -3.39 -32.98 6.18
CA SER A 163 -3.54 -34.44 6.16
C SER A 163 -4.76 -34.90 5.35
N THR A 164 -5.66 -34.00 4.96
CA THR A 164 -6.81 -34.34 4.11
C THR A 164 -6.44 -34.44 2.63
N ILE A 165 -5.26 -33.91 2.25
CA ILE A 165 -4.78 -33.92 0.86
C ILE A 165 -4.01 -35.22 0.58
N ALA A 166 -4.66 -36.12 -0.14
CA ALA A 166 -4.04 -37.41 -0.53
C ALA A 166 -2.95 -37.25 -1.61
N SER A 167 -3.06 -36.23 -2.47
CA SER A 167 -2.09 -35.99 -3.54
C SER A 167 -2.04 -34.48 -3.84
N TRP A 168 -0.83 -33.94 -3.84
CA TRP A 168 -0.60 -32.55 -4.19
C TRP A 168 -0.59 -32.36 -5.71
N THR A 169 -1.48 -31.52 -6.21
CA THR A 169 -1.70 -31.29 -7.63
C THR A 169 -1.85 -29.82 -7.94
N LEU A 170 -1.67 -29.47 -9.23
CA LEU A 170 -2.02 -28.16 -9.78
C LEU A 170 -2.94 -28.36 -10.99
N PRO A 171 -3.97 -27.55 -11.19
CA PRO A 171 -4.71 -27.56 -12.45
C PRO A 171 -3.80 -27.14 -13.60
N ALA A 172 -4.00 -27.72 -14.79
CA ALA A 172 -3.37 -27.20 -15.99
C ALA A 172 -3.91 -25.79 -16.29
N VAL A 173 -3.00 -24.81 -16.41
CA VAL A 173 -3.37 -23.40 -16.55
C VAL A 173 -2.28 -22.60 -17.24
N SER A 174 -2.66 -21.61 -18.03
CA SER A 174 -1.77 -20.59 -18.57
C SER A 174 -2.18 -19.22 -18.00
N ILE A 175 -1.26 -18.56 -17.30
CA ILE A 175 -1.44 -17.27 -16.68
C ILE A 175 -0.43 -16.30 -17.28
N ALA A 176 -0.90 -15.09 -17.67
CA ALA A 176 -0.05 -13.94 -17.98
C ALA A 176 -0.51 -12.79 -17.08
N ASP A 177 0.41 -12.25 -16.30
CA ASP A 177 0.05 -11.36 -15.19
C ASP A 177 1.07 -10.24 -14.99
N ALA A 178 0.56 -9.09 -14.59
CA ALA A 178 1.33 -7.91 -14.23
C ALA A 178 0.50 -6.98 -13.33
N PRO A 179 1.11 -6.24 -12.41
CA PRO A 179 0.37 -5.31 -11.57
C PRO A 179 -0.17 -4.11 -12.37
N ARG A 180 -1.36 -3.64 -11.98
CA ARG A 180 -1.96 -2.39 -12.48
C ARG A 180 -1.16 -1.17 -12.04
N PHE A 181 -0.69 -1.16 -10.79
CA PHE A 181 0.04 -0.05 -10.17
C PHE A 181 1.40 -0.48 -9.62
N GLY A 182 2.37 0.41 -9.73
CA GLY A 182 3.70 0.23 -9.12
C GLY A 182 3.73 0.40 -7.60
N TRP A 183 2.73 1.07 -7.00
CA TRP A 183 2.58 1.23 -5.56
C TRP A 183 1.33 0.48 -5.07
N ARG A 184 1.54 -0.50 -4.20
CA ARG A 184 0.49 -1.32 -3.58
C ARG A 184 0.81 -1.38 -2.10
N GLY A 185 0.31 -0.37 -1.37
CA GLY A 185 0.76 -0.05 -0.02
C GLY A 185 -0.20 -0.50 1.09
N PHE A 186 0.40 -0.72 2.26
CA PHE A 186 -0.28 -0.82 3.54
C PHE A 186 0.51 -0.06 4.59
N MET A 187 -0.17 0.77 5.39
CA MET A 187 0.42 1.50 6.51
C MET A 187 -0.03 0.89 7.84
N LEU A 188 0.92 0.78 8.77
CA LEU A 188 0.66 0.47 10.17
C LEU A 188 1.15 1.61 11.06
N ASP A 189 0.26 2.15 11.87
CA ASP A 189 0.58 3.07 12.95
C ASP A 189 1.09 2.30 14.18
N GLU A 190 2.32 2.57 14.56
CA GLU A 190 2.91 2.10 15.84
C GLU A 190 3.21 3.25 16.80
N GLY A 191 2.96 4.49 16.40
CA GLY A 191 3.07 5.66 17.25
C GLY A 191 2.07 5.62 18.39
N ARG A 192 0.79 5.34 18.11
CA ARG A 192 -0.26 5.24 19.12
C ARG A 192 -0.16 3.95 19.93
N HIS A 193 -0.04 2.79 19.26
CA HIS A 193 0.18 1.50 19.94
C HIS A 193 1.33 0.72 19.30
N PHE A 194 2.22 0.19 20.14
CA PHE A 194 3.43 -0.52 19.74
C PHE A 194 3.23 -2.04 19.77
N TYR A 195 3.36 -2.72 18.63
CA TYR A 195 3.11 -4.16 18.51
C TYR A 195 4.40 -4.99 18.45
N GLY A 196 5.51 -4.38 18.02
CA GLY A 196 6.82 -5.00 17.99
C GLY A 196 7.11 -5.86 16.76
N LYS A 197 8.36 -6.22 16.61
CA LYS A 197 8.98 -6.83 15.43
C LYS A 197 8.22 -8.05 14.88
N ARG A 198 7.76 -8.94 15.77
CA ARG A 198 7.09 -10.18 15.34
C ARG A 198 5.78 -9.90 14.60
N GLU A 199 5.01 -8.93 15.05
CA GLU A 199 3.75 -8.58 14.40
C GLU A 199 3.98 -7.87 13.06
N VAL A 200 4.93 -6.94 13.01
CA VAL A 200 5.33 -6.27 11.76
C VAL A 200 5.78 -7.30 10.71
N MET A 201 6.61 -8.28 11.08
CA MET A 201 7.04 -9.34 10.16
C MET A 201 5.87 -10.22 9.71
N LYS A 202 4.90 -10.51 10.58
CA LYS A 202 3.68 -11.25 10.20
C LYS A 202 2.85 -10.48 9.17
N ILE A 203 2.66 -9.18 9.35
CA ILE A 203 1.96 -8.31 8.39
C ILE A 203 2.71 -8.30 7.04
N ILE A 204 4.03 -8.19 7.05
CA ILE A 204 4.86 -8.27 5.83
C ILE A 204 4.65 -9.62 5.11
N ASP A 205 4.57 -10.75 5.82
CA ASP A 205 4.27 -12.05 5.20
C ASP A 205 2.89 -12.08 4.53
N MET A 206 1.88 -11.48 5.16
CA MET A 206 0.54 -11.39 4.59
C MET A 206 0.49 -10.45 3.37
N MET A 207 1.17 -9.33 3.43
CA MET A 207 1.34 -8.42 2.29
C MET A 207 2.00 -9.13 1.10
N ALA A 208 3.05 -9.90 1.35
CA ALA A 208 3.76 -10.67 0.34
C ALA A 208 2.85 -11.70 -0.34
N ALA A 209 2.01 -12.41 0.42
CA ALA A 209 1.04 -13.37 -0.10
C ALA A 209 0.03 -12.72 -1.07
N TYR A 210 -0.33 -11.46 -0.84
CA TYR A 210 -1.21 -10.66 -1.70
C TYR A 210 -0.47 -9.77 -2.71
N LYS A 211 0.83 -10.00 -2.93
CA LYS A 211 1.64 -9.25 -3.92
C LYS A 211 1.69 -7.73 -3.67
N MET A 212 1.51 -7.29 -2.44
CA MET A 212 1.74 -5.91 -2.05
C MET A 212 3.24 -5.64 -1.94
N ASN A 213 3.68 -4.39 -2.18
CA ASN A 213 5.10 -4.08 -2.32
C ASN A 213 5.58 -2.82 -1.58
N ARG A 214 4.71 -2.15 -0.81
CA ARG A 214 5.09 -0.99 0.01
C ARG A 214 4.51 -1.13 1.41
N PHE A 215 5.39 -1.25 2.40
CA PHE A 215 5.00 -1.16 3.80
C PHE A 215 5.31 0.24 4.30
N HIS A 216 4.28 1.03 4.55
CA HIS A 216 4.40 2.36 5.12
C HIS A 216 4.40 2.20 6.65
N TRP A 217 5.51 2.52 7.28
CA TRP A 217 5.72 2.31 8.71
C TRP A 217 5.66 3.65 9.44
N HIS A 218 4.52 3.91 10.06
CA HIS A 218 4.26 5.14 10.80
C HIS A 218 4.85 5.01 12.21
N LEU A 219 6.01 5.64 12.42
CA LEU A 219 6.90 5.37 13.56
C LEU A 219 6.82 6.42 14.66
N THR A 220 6.20 7.57 14.41
CA THR A 220 6.19 8.65 15.39
C THR A 220 4.86 9.38 15.43
N GLU A 221 4.47 9.73 16.65
CA GLU A 221 3.21 10.40 16.94
C GLU A 221 3.30 11.22 18.25
N ASP A 222 2.25 11.96 18.55
CA ASP A 222 2.09 12.65 19.83
C ASP A 222 2.20 11.70 21.02
N GLN A 223 1.74 10.45 20.85
CA GLN A 223 1.66 9.42 21.87
C GLN A 223 2.89 8.51 21.94
N GLY A 224 3.84 8.65 21.03
CA GLY A 224 5.04 7.85 21.11
C GLY A 224 5.99 7.96 19.91
N TRP A 225 7.27 7.90 20.20
CA TRP A 225 8.38 7.83 19.25
C TRP A 225 8.95 6.42 19.22
N ARG A 226 8.99 5.75 18.06
CA ARG A 226 9.23 4.30 17.98
C ARG A 226 10.52 3.87 17.29
N ILE A 227 11.39 4.79 16.90
CA ILE A 227 12.66 4.46 16.23
C ILE A 227 13.85 5.09 16.96
N GLU A 228 14.89 4.30 17.20
CA GLU A 228 16.14 4.79 17.79
C GLU A 228 16.83 5.78 16.85
N ILE A 229 17.11 6.97 17.37
CA ILE A 229 17.99 7.99 16.77
C ILE A 229 19.15 8.20 17.72
N LYS A 230 20.33 7.71 17.33
CA LYS A 230 21.50 7.67 18.24
C LYS A 230 21.95 9.04 18.67
N LYS A 231 21.81 10.03 17.80
CA LYS A 231 22.13 11.43 18.12
C LYS A 231 21.19 12.04 19.15
N TYR A 232 19.99 11.50 19.26
CA TYR A 232 18.93 12.01 20.13
C TYR A 232 18.34 10.92 21.05
N PRO A 233 19.12 10.41 22.04
CA PRO A 233 18.72 9.25 22.84
C PRO A 233 17.43 9.45 23.67
N LYS A 234 17.12 10.70 24.11
CA LYS A 234 15.87 10.97 24.84
C LYS A 234 14.61 10.64 24.03
N LEU A 235 14.67 10.57 22.70
CA LEU A 235 13.54 10.14 21.89
C LEU A 235 13.06 8.73 22.26
N THR A 236 13.98 7.84 22.66
CA THR A 236 13.64 6.48 23.10
C THR A 236 13.67 6.32 24.62
N GLU A 237 14.35 7.19 25.36
CA GLU A 237 14.33 7.20 26.83
C GLU A 237 13.04 7.83 27.39
N VAL A 238 12.55 8.91 26.75
CA VAL A 238 11.36 9.68 27.14
C VAL A 238 10.24 9.48 26.11
N GLY A 239 10.47 9.85 24.86
CA GLY A 239 9.45 9.90 23.81
C GLY A 239 8.81 8.55 23.47
N ALA A 240 9.50 7.44 23.71
CA ALA A 240 8.95 6.10 23.50
C ALA A 240 7.99 5.62 24.60
N TRP A 241 7.82 6.38 25.68
CA TRP A 241 7.10 5.93 26.87
C TRP A 241 6.06 6.94 27.33
N ARG A 242 4.88 6.45 27.67
CA ARG A 242 3.81 7.25 28.28
C ARG A 242 3.22 6.52 29.48
N HIS A 243 2.48 7.25 30.31
CA HIS A 243 1.82 6.70 31.50
C HIS A 243 0.35 6.37 31.20
N SER A 244 0.10 5.72 30.08
CA SER A 244 -1.17 5.05 29.79
C SER A 244 -1.04 4.16 28.56
N ARG A 245 -1.58 2.93 28.63
CA ARG A 245 -1.82 2.09 27.45
C ARG A 245 -3.05 2.62 26.73
N THR A 246 -4.17 2.75 27.45
CA THR A 246 -5.43 3.25 26.91
C THR A 246 -5.36 4.77 26.72
N LEU A 247 -5.66 5.24 25.52
CA LEU A 247 -5.72 6.66 25.22
C LEU A 247 -7.05 7.26 25.66
N GLY A 248 -6.99 8.41 26.34
CA GLY A 248 -8.17 9.15 26.80
C GLY A 248 -8.99 9.69 25.63
N TYR A 249 -10.32 9.54 25.71
CA TYR A 249 -11.27 10.11 24.74
C TYR A 249 -12.67 10.20 25.37
N GLY A 250 -13.28 11.38 25.35
CA GLY A 250 -14.55 11.62 26.02
C GLY A 250 -14.47 11.25 27.51
N GLU A 251 -15.26 10.27 27.93
CA GLU A 251 -15.25 9.76 29.32
C GLU A 251 -14.15 8.71 29.59
N THR A 252 -13.43 8.25 28.56
CA THR A 252 -12.33 7.30 28.74
C THR A 252 -11.14 8.01 29.34
N VAL A 253 -10.70 7.57 30.51
CA VAL A 253 -9.58 8.14 31.25
C VAL A 253 -8.32 7.30 31.00
N PRO A 254 -7.13 7.93 30.90
CA PRO A 254 -5.85 7.21 30.88
C PRO A 254 -5.70 6.30 32.10
N ASP A 255 -5.19 5.07 31.90
CA ASP A 255 -5.11 4.03 32.93
C ASP A 255 -3.91 4.19 33.90
N GLY A 256 -2.96 5.06 33.60
CA GLY A 256 -1.78 5.32 34.41
C GLY A 256 -0.67 4.28 34.28
N GLU A 257 -0.85 3.20 33.52
CA GLU A 257 0.17 2.18 33.33
C GLU A 257 1.32 2.68 32.43
N ARG A 258 2.56 2.35 32.79
CA ARG A 258 3.70 2.67 31.91
C ARG A 258 3.62 1.81 30.65
N TYR A 259 3.44 2.47 29.50
CA TYR A 259 3.30 1.83 28.20
C TYR A 259 4.25 2.44 27.18
N GLY A 260 4.75 1.61 26.25
CA GLY A 260 5.59 2.05 25.15
C GLY A 260 6.50 0.94 24.62
N GLY A 261 7.45 1.36 23.83
CA GLY A 261 8.43 0.52 23.17
C GLY A 261 9.03 1.25 21.98
N TYR A 262 10.11 0.73 21.45
CA TYR A 262 10.74 1.26 20.23
C TYR A 262 11.55 0.17 19.55
N TYR A 263 11.93 0.44 18.32
CA TYR A 263 12.84 -0.37 17.52
C TYR A 263 14.24 0.22 17.62
N THR A 264 15.21 -0.63 17.95
CA THR A 264 16.62 -0.28 17.75
C THR A 264 16.89 -0.17 16.24
N GLN A 265 17.94 0.53 15.85
CA GLN A 265 18.35 0.55 14.46
C GLN A 265 18.69 -0.84 13.92
N ALA A 266 19.14 -1.76 14.78
CA ALA A 266 19.38 -3.16 14.42
C ALA A 266 18.07 -3.88 14.10
N ASP A 267 17.03 -3.71 14.94
CA ASP A 267 15.70 -4.28 14.67
C ASP A 267 15.11 -3.74 13.36
N ALA A 268 15.23 -2.42 13.13
CA ALA A 268 14.73 -1.82 11.91
C ALA A 268 15.44 -2.36 10.67
N ARG A 269 16.78 -2.52 10.69
CA ARG A 269 17.52 -3.13 9.58
C ARG A 269 17.15 -4.58 9.34
N GLU A 270 16.89 -5.35 10.40
CA GLU A 270 16.41 -6.74 10.28
C GLU A 270 15.04 -6.78 9.58
N ILE A 271 14.11 -5.90 9.97
CA ILE A 271 12.77 -5.79 9.35
C ILE A 271 12.89 -5.34 7.90
N VAL A 272 13.75 -4.36 7.60
CA VAL A 272 14.01 -3.89 6.23
C VAL A 272 14.52 -5.04 5.35
N LYS A 273 15.49 -5.81 5.84
CA LYS A 273 15.99 -6.97 5.12
C LYS A 273 14.90 -8.00 4.90
N TYR A 274 14.12 -8.30 5.93
CA TYR A 274 13.01 -9.26 5.88
C TYR A 274 11.95 -8.87 4.84
N ALA A 275 11.60 -7.59 4.75
CA ALA A 275 10.67 -7.05 3.78
C ALA A 275 11.25 -7.13 2.34
N ARG A 276 12.50 -6.70 2.16
CA ARG A 276 13.16 -6.71 0.84
C ARG A 276 13.36 -8.11 0.29
N ASP A 277 13.62 -9.08 1.15
CA ASP A 277 13.67 -10.49 0.76
C ASP A 277 12.31 -10.98 0.18
N ARG A 278 11.21 -10.23 0.44
CA ARG A 278 9.85 -10.46 -0.09
C ARG A 278 9.40 -9.43 -1.12
N PHE A 279 10.34 -8.65 -1.66
CA PHE A 279 10.07 -7.57 -2.63
C PHE A 279 9.12 -6.50 -2.10
N ILE A 280 9.17 -6.26 -0.79
CA ILE A 280 8.47 -5.17 -0.13
C ILE A 280 9.49 -4.13 0.33
N GLU A 281 9.34 -2.90 -0.14
CA GLU A 281 10.13 -1.77 0.34
C GLU A 281 9.41 -1.07 1.49
N ILE A 282 10.18 -0.69 2.52
CA ILE A 282 9.63 0.04 3.67
C ILE A 282 9.77 1.54 3.43
N VAL A 283 8.66 2.24 3.61
CA VAL A 283 8.58 3.70 3.65
C VAL A 283 8.49 4.11 5.11
N PRO A 284 9.56 4.58 5.75
CA PRO A 284 9.48 5.08 7.11
C PRO A 284 8.75 6.42 7.11
N GLU A 285 7.88 6.62 8.11
CA GLU A 285 7.31 7.93 8.40
C GLU A 285 7.76 8.42 9.77
N VAL A 286 8.23 9.66 9.76
CA VAL A 286 8.39 10.51 10.94
C VAL A 286 7.51 11.73 10.72
N ASP A 287 6.41 11.81 11.44
CA ASP A 287 5.47 12.90 11.27
C ASP A 287 5.97 14.15 11.99
N ILE A 288 6.23 15.18 11.20
CA ILE A 288 6.73 16.49 11.62
C ILE A 288 6.13 17.57 10.70
N PRO A 289 5.91 18.79 11.19
CA PRO A 289 6.12 19.29 12.54
C PRO A 289 4.92 19.12 13.48
N GLY A 290 3.75 18.68 12.95
CA GLY A 290 2.60 18.22 13.71
C GLY A 290 2.83 16.80 14.26
N HIS A 291 1.90 16.25 15.02
CA HIS A 291 1.98 14.89 15.59
C HIS A 291 3.33 14.58 16.25
N SER A 292 3.92 15.58 16.90
CA SER A 292 5.33 15.55 17.33
C SER A 292 5.49 15.73 18.86
N GLN A 293 4.42 15.65 19.65
CA GLN A 293 4.52 15.94 21.09
C GLN A 293 5.48 15.00 21.81
N ALA A 294 5.62 13.73 21.38
CA ALA A 294 6.61 12.85 21.98
C ALA A 294 8.05 13.33 21.76
N ALA A 295 8.35 13.91 20.58
CA ALA A 295 9.64 14.53 20.30
C ALA A 295 9.81 15.82 21.11
N VAL A 296 8.79 16.67 21.16
CA VAL A 296 8.78 17.92 21.93
C VAL A 296 9.00 17.63 23.42
N ALA A 297 8.35 16.61 23.99
CA ALA A 297 8.56 16.19 25.36
C ALA A 297 9.98 15.68 25.65
N SER A 298 10.65 15.14 24.63
CA SER A 298 12.03 14.64 24.73
C SER A 298 13.07 15.76 24.73
N TYR A 299 12.84 16.85 23.97
CA TYR A 299 13.77 17.95 23.80
C TYR A 299 13.03 19.31 23.75
N PRO A 300 12.30 19.68 24.83
CA PRO A 300 11.48 20.89 24.83
C PRO A 300 12.31 22.17 24.65
N GLU A 301 13.59 22.16 25.07
CA GLU A 301 14.48 23.32 25.06
C GLU A 301 14.75 23.90 23.66
N PHE A 302 14.46 23.13 22.58
CA PHE A 302 14.62 23.65 21.20
C PHE A 302 13.51 23.17 20.25
N LEU A 303 12.68 22.18 20.62
CA LEU A 303 11.55 21.76 19.79
C LEU A 303 10.27 22.47 20.19
N ALA A 304 10.07 22.83 21.46
CA ALA A 304 8.84 23.50 21.89
C ALA A 304 8.77 24.95 21.41
N CYS A 305 7.56 25.42 21.13
CA CYS A 305 7.29 26.86 20.93
C CYS A 305 7.28 27.65 22.24
N ASP A 306 7.10 26.98 23.37
CA ASP A 306 7.01 27.51 24.73
C ASP A 306 7.82 26.65 25.73
N PRO A 307 9.15 26.60 25.61
CA PRO A 307 10.01 25.67 26.34
C PRO A 307 10.02 25.86 27.87
N GLN A 308 9.45 26.96 28.37
CA GLN A 308 9.28 27.23 29.80
C GLN A 308 8.10 26.46 30.42
N ASN A 309 7.21 25.88 29.62
CA ASN A 309 6.11 25.08 30.10
C ASN A 309 6.50 23.61 30.19
N PRO A 310 5.83 22.82 31.07
CA PRO A 310 6.05 21.37 31.11
C PRO A 310 5.50 20.71 29.84
N HIS A 311 6.28 19.77 29.29
CA HIS A 311 5.88 18.95 28.16
C HIS A 311 5.98 17.48 28.53
N GLN A 312 4.98 16.68 28.15
CA GLN A 312 4.94 15.24 28.37
C GLN A 312 4.43 14.54 27.12
N VAL A 313 4.74 13.26 26.97
CA VAL A 313 4.18 12.42 25.92
C VAL A 313 2.65 12.40 26.06
N TRP A 314 1.95 12.55 24.93
CA TRP A 314 0.49 12.72 24.92
C TRP A 314 -0.25 11.47 25.38
N LEU A 315 -1.33 11.65 26.14
CA LEU A 315 -2.11 10.56 26.75
C LEU A 315 -3.51 10.40 26.15
N TYR A 316 -3.86 11.24 25.17
CA TYR A 316 -5.21 11.31 24.63
C TYR A 316 -5.23 10.98 23.15
N GLN A 317 -6.42 10.70 22.64
CA GLN A 317 -6.67 10.64 21.20
C GLN A 317 -6.78 12.05 20.62
N GLY A 318 -6.74 12.14 19.30
CA GLY A 318 -6.79 13.42 18.59
C GLY A 318 -5.41 14.03 18.37
N VAL A 319 -5.37 15.33 18.16
CA VAL A 319 -4.20 16.09 17.71
C VAL A 319 -3.71 16.98 18.85
N SER A 320 -2.45 16.86 19.20
CA SER A 320 -1.81 17.75 20.17
C SER A 320 -1.56 19.15 19.57
N ALA A 321 -1.66 20.18 20.42
CA ALA A 321 -1.23 21.53 20.05
C ALA A 321 0.30 21.72 20.13
N ASP A 322 1.04 20.78 20.73
CA ASP A 322 2.50 20.84 20.88
C ASP A 322 3.19 20.39 19.59
N VAL A 323 3.37 21.35 18.68
CA VAL A 323 4.07 21.17 17.41
C VAL A 323 5.53 21.65 17.51
N ILE A 324 6.37 21.16 16.64
CA ILE A 324 7.78 21.60 16.55
C ILE A 324 7.84 23.09 16.20
N ASN A 325 8.70 23.85 16.88
CA ASN A 325 9.04 25.23 16.55
C ASN A 325 9.89 25.28 15.28
N VAL A 326 9.25 25.34 14.13
CA VAL A 326 9.88 25.30 12.80
C VAL A 326 10.78 26.52 12.51
N SER A 327 10.69 27.57 13.32
CA SER A 327 11.51 28.78 13.20
C SER A 327 12.79 28.69 14.05
N ASN A 328 12.95 27.65 14.87
CA ASN A 328 14.18 27.42 15.62
C ASN A 328 15.20 26.68 14.76
N PRO A 329 16.39 27.24 14.48
CA PRO A 329 17.40 26.56 13.66
C PRO A 329 17.84 25.20 14.23
N ARG A 330 17.80 25.01 15.57
CA ARG A 330 18.12 23.72 16.21
C ARG A 330 17.05 22.67 15.92
N ALA A 331 15.78 23.07 15.77
CA ALA A 331 14.72 22.16 15.38
C ALA A 331 14.85 21.72 13.91
N VAL A 332 15.27 22.62 13.02
CA VAL A 332 15.62 22.27 11.63
C VAL A 332 16.79 21.29 11.59
N GLN A 333 17.84 21.56 12.38
CA GLN A 333 19.01 20.65 12.47
C GLN A 333 18.61 19.29 13.04
N PHE A 334 17.75 19.24 14.06
CA PHE A 334 17.20 17.99 14.60
C PHE A 334 16.50 17.16 13.51
N ALA A 335 15.62 17.79 12.73
CA ALA A 335 14.90 17.09 11.66
C ALA A 335 15.86 16.56 10.57
N ASN A 336 16.89 17.35 10.19
CA ASN A 336 17.94 16.90 9.27
C ASN A 336 18.70 15.69 9.81
N ASP A 337 19.11 15.72 11.08
CA ASP A 337 19.85 14.63 11.72
C ASP A 337 18.99 13.34 11.82
N VAL A 338 17.68 13.47 12.12
CA VAL A 338 16.75 12.35 12.12
C VAL A 338 16.64 11.72 10.73
N ILE A 339 16.44 12.54 9.70
CA ILE A 339 16.37 12.08 8.31
C ILE A 339 17.68 11.38 7.91
N ASP A 340 18.84 11.91 8.33
CA ASP A 340 20.15 11.33 8.03
C ASP A 340 20.30 9.92 8.61
N GLU A 341 19.91 9.70 9.85
CA GLU A 341 19.96 8.37 10.44
C GLU A 341 18.94 7.42 9.79
N LEU A 342 17.74 7.91 9.46
CA LEU A 342 16.73 7.10 8.77
C LEU A 342 17.18 6.68 7.36
N THR A 343 17.84 7.56 6.60
CA THR A 343 18.37 7.19 5.27
C THR A 343 19.45 6.11 5.34
N GLY A 344 20.19 6.04 6.46
CA GLY A 344 21.15 4.98 6.74
C GLY A 344 20.55 3.63 7.14
N ILE A 345 19.25 3.61 7.49
CA ILE A 345 18.50 2.41 7.89
C ILE A 345 17.61 1.93 6.74
N PHE A 346 16.90 2.85 6.08
CA PHE A 346 15.88 2.58 5.07
C PHE A 346 16.40 2.94 3.67
N PRO A 347 16.79 1.94 2.87
CA PRO A 347 17.44 2.17 1.57
C PRO A 347 16.46 2.52 0.44
N PHE A 348 15.14 2.41 0.66
CA PHE A 348 14.16 2.77 -0.36
C PHE A 348 14.19 4.26 -0.68
N SER A 349 13.86 4.60 -1.93
CA SER A 349 14.00 5.96 -2.45
C SER A 349 13.00 6.98 -1.93
N TYR A 350 12.13 6.60 -0.97
CA TYR A 350 11.12 7.47 -0.39
C TYR A 350 11.19 7.49 1.13
N ILE A 351 10.88 8.66 1.71
CA ILE A 351 10.63 8.88 3.13
C ILE A 351 9.37 9.72 3.28
N HIS A 352 8.52 9.41 4.26
CA HIS A 352 7.32 10.17 4.56
C HIS A 352 7.58 11.08 5.76
N LEU A 353 7.23 12.36 5.64
CA LEU A 353 7.43 13.36 6.68
C LEU A 353 6.12 13.86 7.30
N GLY A 354 5.01 13.14 7.09
CA GLY A 354 3.70 13.47 7.63
C GLY A 354 3.13 14.76 7.04
N GLY A 355 2.82 15.69 7.92
CA GLY A 355 2.41 17.06 7.58
C GLY A 355 0.92 17.32 7.61
N ASP A 356 0.14 16.35 8.03
CA ASP A 356 -1.29 16.45 8.27
C ASP A 356 -1.60 17.14 9.60
N GLU A 357 -2.82 17.58 9.73
CA GLU A 357 -3.48 18.09 10.94
C GLU A 357 -2.64 19.03 11.83
N CYS A 358 -1.56 19.65 11.32
CA CYS A 358 -0.62 20.44 12.09
C CYS A 358 -1.27 21.73 12.60
N PRO A 359 -1.49 21.91 13.93
CA PRO A 359 -2.08 23.14 14.46
C PRO A 359 -1.10 24.29 14.39
N VAL A 360 -1.53 25.43 13.89
CA VAL A 360 -0.68 26.63 13.77
C VAL A 360 -0.74 27.54 15.01
N TYR A 361 -1.59 27.24 15.97
CA TYR A 361 -1.85 28.07 17.16
C TYR A 361 -0.58 28.43 17.94
N LYS A 362 0.30 27.46 18.18
CA LYS A 362 1.56 27.68 18.90
C LYS A 362 2.49 28.62 18.11
N TRP A 363 2.52 28.51 16.79
CA TRP A 363 3.31 29.41 15.93
C TRP A 363 2.76 30.82 15.91
N GLN A 364 1.44 30.98 15.95
CA GLN A 364 0.79 32.30 16.03
C GLN A 364 1.17 33.07 17.30
N ASN A 365 1.50 32.37 18.37
CA ASN A 365 1.87 32.94 19.67
C ASN A 365 3.40 32.93 19.91
N ASN A 366 4.21 32.56 18.93
CA ASN A 366 5.67 32.53 19.04
C ASN A 366 6.30 33.66 18.22
N ALA A 367 7.16 34.46 18.86
CA ALA A 367 7.74 35.67 18.25
C ALA A 367 8.66 35.33 17.05
N ASP A 368 9.42 34.23 17.12
CA ASP A 368 10.32 33.83 16.04
C ASP A 368 9.54 33.34 14.82
N CYS A 369 8.44 32.61 15.04
CA CYS A 369 7.52 32.18 13.98
C CYS A 369 6.84 33.38 13.31
N GLN A 370 6.37 34.37 14.09
CA GLN A 370 5.80 35.60 13.55
C GLN A 370 6.82 36.40 12.71
N LYS A 371 8.05 36.48 13.19
CA LYS A 371 9.15 37.14 12.47
C LYS A 371 9.45 36.43 11.15
N GLN A 372 9.65 35.11 11.18
CA GLN A 372 9.95 34.33 9.99
C GLN A 372 8.80 34.39 8.96
N LEU A 373 7.55 34.38 9.40
CA LEU A 373 6.40 34.52 8.50
C LEU A 373 6.43 35.84 7.73
N LYS A 374 6.77 36.96 8.42
CA LYS A 374 6.95 38.28 7.80
C LYS A 374 8.12 38.28 6.79
N GLU A 375 9.23 37.61 7.13
CA GLU A 375 10.39 37.47 6.24
C GLU A 375 10.07 36.68 4.97
N LEU A 376 9.13 35.69 5.07
CA LEU A 376 8.59 34.96 3.93
C LEU A 376 7.59 35.79 3.10
N GLY A 377 7.17 36.98 3.57
CA GLY A 377 6.18 37.81 2.90
C GLY A 377 4.78 37.20 2.86
N SER A 378 4.45 36.35 3.83
CA SER A 378 3.18 35.62 3.92
C SER A 378 2.39 35.99 5.18
N ASP A 379 1.09 35.76 5.14
CA ASP A 379 0.16 35.78 6.27
C ASP A 379 -0.42 34.41 6.62
N ASN A 380 -0.10 33.40 5.80
CA ASN A 380 -0.51 32.01 5.99
C ASN A 380 0.53 31.22 6.80
N TYR A 381 0.24 30.89 8.04
CA TYR A 381 1.14 30.11 8.89
C TYR A 381 1.49 28.71 8.34
N ARG A 382 0.72 28.17 7.39
CA ARG A 382 1.10 26.95 6.66
C ARG A 382 2.38 27.12 5.83
N ASP A 383 2.72 28.36 5.44
CA ASP A 383 3.94 28.61 4.70
C ASP A 383 5.21 28.46 5.55
N LEU A 384 5.10 28.55 6.88
CA LEU A 384 6.19 28.16 7.79
C LEU A 384 6.47 26.66 7.69
N GLN A 385 5.43 25.83 7.63
CA GLN A 385 5.54 24.39 7.44
C GLN A 385 6.19 24.07 6.08
N ILE A 386 5.75 24.74 5.01
CA ILE A 386 6.37 24.58 3.69
C ILE A 386 7.83 25.00 3.69
N ASN A 387 8.18 26.14 4.32
CA ASN A 387 9.56 26.58 4.43
C ASN A 387 10.42 25.60 5.23
N PHE A 388 9.89 25.01 6.29
CA PHE A 388 10.56 23.96 7.04
C PHE A 388 10.88 22.75 6.14
N TYR A 389 9.90 22.22 5.40
CA TYR A 389 10.13 21.12 4.47
C TYR A 389 11.09 21.47 3.33
N HIS A 390 11.04 22.71 2.84
CA HIS A 390 11.97 23.16 1.82
C HIS A 390 13.43 23.12 2.32
N GLN A 391 13.68 23.51 3.58
CA GLN A 391 15.02 23.39 4.19
C GLN A 391 15.46 21.93 4.30
N LEU A 392 14.56 21.01 4.68
CA LEU A 392 14.86 19.58 4.73
C LEU A 392 15.12 19.00 3.33
N GLN A 393 14.37 19.44 2.33
CA GLN A 393 14.58 19.06 0.94
C GLN A 393 15.93 19.55 0.41
N GLN A 394 16.32 20.78 0.74
CA GLN A 394 17.63 21.33 0.38
C GLN A 394 18.77 20.54 1.04
N HIS A 395 18.64 20.18 2.32
CA HIS A 395 19.59 19.30 3.01
C HIS A 395 19.70 17.94 2.31
N MET A 396 18.58 17.32 1.99
CA MET A 396 18.54 16.03 1.28
C MET A 396 19.21 16.11 -0.10
N ALA A 397 19.04 17.22 -0.82
CA ALA A 397 19.64 17.41 -2.15
C ALA A 397 21.19 17.55 -2.11
N GLN A 398 21.77 17.89 -0.97
CA GLN A 398 23.22 17.99 -0.78
C GLN A 398 23.89 16.63 -0.54
N LYS A 399 23.11 15.58 -0.25
CA LYS A 399 23.63 14.24 -0.01
C LYS A 399 24.09 13.56 -1.30
N PRO A 400 24.96 12.54 -1.20
CA PRO A 400 25.26 11.66 -2.33
C PRO A 400 23.97 11.09 -2.94
N GLN A 401 23.91 10.97 -4.26
CA GLN A 401 22.70 10.58 -4.99
C GLN A 401 22.05 9.28 -4.46
N HIS A 402 22.85 8.31 -4.02
CA HIS A 402 22.35 7.04 -3.47
C HIS A 402 21.72 7.17 -2.07
N GLU A 403 21.97 8.27 -1.37
CA GLU A 403 21.38 8.60 -0.06
C GLU A 403 20.18 9.53 -0.18
N GLN A 404 19.99 10.18 -1.34
CA GLN A 404 18.85 11.06 -1.55
C GLN A 404 17.54 10.29 -1.52
N ARG A 405 16.50 10.88 -0.91
CA ARG A 405 15.14 10.34 -0.84
C ARG A 405 14.15 11.36 -1.37
N LYS A 406 13.11 10.86 -2.04
CA LYS A 406 11.93 11.64 -2.40
C LYS A 406 11.03 11.77 -1.19
N LEU A 407 10.52 12.97 -0.96
CA LEU A 407 9.67 13.25 0.18
C LEU A 407 8.21 12.95 -0.17
N ILE A 408 7.52 12.30 0.75
CA ILE A 408 6.08 12.08 0.72
C ILE A 408 5.46 12.91 1.84
N PHE A 409 4.29 13.48 1.57
CA PHE A 409 3.49 14.24 2.53
C PHE A 409 2.02 13.85 2.42
N TRP A 410 1.29 13.96 3.51
CA TRP A 410 -0.17 13.98 3.48
C TRP A 410 -0.68 15.21 2.72
N ASN A 411 -1.90 15.12 2.20
CA ASN A 411 -2.37 16.13 1.24
C ASN A 411 -2.64 17.52 1.82
N GLU A 412 -2.65 17.71 3.14
CA GLU A 412 -2.79 19.03 3.76
C GLU A 412 -1.62 19.97 3.46
N VAL A 413 -0.48 19.46 3.08
CA VAL A 413 0.64 20.28 2.60
C VAL A 413 0.22 21.17 1.41
N LEU A 414 -0.80 20.76 0.64
CA LEU A 414 -1.35 21.51 -0.48
C LEU A 414 -2.08 22.81 -0.05
N HIS A 415 -2.37 22.99 1.25
CA HIS A 415 -2.99 24.19 1.80
C HIS A 415 -2.01 25.35 1.97
N GLY A 416 -0.70 25.09 1.91
CA GLY A 416 0.36 26.12 1.86
C GLY A 416 0.82 26.41 0.43
N ASN A 417 1.72 27.38 0.31
CA ASN A 417 2.40 27.66 -0.96
C ASN A 417 3.47 26.62 -1.27
N THR A 418 3.12 25.57 -2.00
CA THR A 418 4.04 24.46 -2.33
C THR A 418 5.08 24.78 -3.41
N ALA A 419 5.10 26.00 -3.99
CA ALA A 419 6.05 26.37 -5.04
C ALA A 419 7.54 26.11 -4.66
N PRO A 420 7.98 26.39 -3.42
CA PRO A 420 9.36 26.11 -3.00
C PRO A 420 9.74 24.62 -3.04
N LEU A 421 8.78 23.70 -2.84
CA LEU A 421 9.03 22.25 -2.85
C LEU A 421 9.13 21.68 -4.27
N GLY A 422 8.69 22.43 -5.29
CA GLY A 422 8.73 21.98 -6.68
C GLY A 422 7.79 20.82 -6.96
N LYS A 423 8.16 20.00 -7.96
CA LYS A 423 7.34 18.88 -8.45
C LYS A 423 7.83 17.50 -7.99
N ASP A 424 9.00 17.44 -7.35
CA ASP A 424 9.67 16.18 -7.00
C ASP A 424 9.20 15.59 -5.66
N ILE A 425 8.15 16.16 -5.08
CA ILE A 425 7.45 15.61 -3.92
C ILE A 425 6.32 14.68 -4.37
N THR A 426 5.88 13.83 -3.45
CA THR A 426 4.73 12.93 -3.65
C THR A 426 3.67 13.24 -2.61
N ILE A 427 2.43 13.31 -3.04
CA ILE A 427 1.28 13.56 -2.16
C ILE A 427 0.55 12.25 -1.88
N MET A 428 0.42 11.90 -0.61
CA MET A 428 -0.45 10.82 -0.16
C MET A 428 -1.82 11.40 0.15
N ALA A 429 -2.77 11.10 -0.72
CA ALA A 429 -4.09 11.71 -0.70
C ALA A 429 -5.06 10.87 0.14
N TRP A 430 -5.54 11.42 1.28
CA TRP A 430 -6.41 10.73 2.21
C TRP A 430 -7.77 11.43 2.42
N ILE A 431 -7.76 12.70 2.75
CA ILE A 431 -9.00 13.48 2.91
C ILE A 431 -9.37 14.14 1.59
N GLY A 432 -10.61 13.88 1.12
CA GLY A 432 -10.99 14.31 -0.22
C GLY A 432 -10.07 13.74 -1.30
N ALA A 433 -9.62 12.49 -1.14
CA ALA A 433 -8.47 11.89 -1.80
C ALA A 433 -8.46 12.05 -3.32
N ASP A 434 -9.58 11.79 -4.00
CA ASP A 434 -9.62 11.88 -5.46
C ASP A 434 -9.40 13.31 -5.97
N ALA A 435 -9.98 14.31 -5.28
CA ALA A 435 -9.79 15.71 -5.62
C ALA A 435 -8.36 16.20 -5.30
N ALA A 436 -7.83 15.83 -4.12
CA ALA A 436 -6.49 16.19 -3.69
C ALA A 436 -5.42 15.56 -4.59
N ALA A 437 -5.59 14.29 -4.96
CA ALA A 437 -4.70 13.60 -5.89
C ALA A 437 -4.71 14.25 -7.28
N GLN A 438 -5.88 14.66 -7.77
CA GLN A 438 -5.99 15.34 -9.05
C GLN A 438 -5.36 16.74 -9.01
N ASP A 439 -5.49 17.48 -7.89
CA ASP A 439 -4.82 18.77 -7.70
C ASP A 439 -3.30 18.60 -7.69
N ALA A 440 -2.77 17.67 -6.92
CA ALA A 440 -1.34 17.34 -6.92
C ALA A 440 -0.83 16.98 -8.33
N ALA A 441 -1.54 16.12 -9.04
CA ALA A 441 -1.19 15.72 -10.40
C ALA A 441 -1.21 16.90 -11.39
N LYS A 442 -2.17 17.82 -11.29
CA LYS A 442 -2.23 19.08 -12.08
C LYS A 442 -1.05 19.99 -11.78
N ARG A 443 -0.57 20.04 -10.53
CA ARG A 443 0.66 20.76 -10.15
C ARG A 443 1.94 20.04 -10.60
N GLY A 444 1.82 18.85 -11.20
CA GLY A 444 2.92 18.04 -11.73
C GLY A 444 3.57 17.10 -10.71
N MET A 445 3.06 17.01 -9.50
CA MET A 445 3.51 16.12 -8.43
C MET A 445 3.02 14.69 -8.65
N ASN A 446 3.74 13.71 -8.12
CA ASN A 446 3.21 12.34 -8.02
C ASN A 446 2.18 12.24 -6.89
N THR A 447 1.29 11.24 -6.98
CA THR A 447 0.29 11.02 -5.95
C THR A 447 0.04 9.54 -5.70
N ILE A 448 -0.36 9.22 -4.45
CA ILE A 448 -0.76 7.90 -3.98
C ILE A 448 -2.19 8.05 -3.43
N LEU A 449 -3.11 7.22 -3.91
CA LEU A 449 -4.47 7.20 -3.41
C LEU A 449 -4.56 6.38 -2.12
N SER A 450 -4.89 7.05 -1.03
CA SER A 450 -5.08 6.45 0.29
C SER A 450 -6.37 6.97 0.96
N PRO A 451 -7.52 6.88 0.26
CA PRO A 451 -8.75 7.56 0.69
C PRO A 451 -9.18 7.11 2.09
N GLN A 452 -9.49 8.09 2.95
CA GLN A 452 -10.01 7.83 4.29
C GLN A 452 -11.23 6.90 4.25
N ILE A 453 -12.09 7.09 3.25
CA ILE A 453 -13.20 6.20 2.92
C ILE A 453 -12.94 5.67 1.51
N PRO A 454 -12.79 4.34 1.33
CA PRO A 454 -12.96 3.27 2.32
C PRO A 454 -11.64 2.60 2.75
N TYR A 455 -10.46 3.22 2.57
CA TYR A 455 -9.16 2.55 2.76
C TYR A 455 -8.54 2.75 4.15
N TYR A 456 -9.20 3.47 5.07
CA TYR A 456 -8.84 3.44 6.50
C TYR A 456 -9.49 2.21 7.14
N ILE A 457 -8.76 1.10 7.09
CA ILE A 457 -9.25 -0.21 7.54
C ILE A 457 -9.05 -0.46 9.04
N ASN A 458 -8.92 0.59 9.82
CA ASN A 458 -9.03 0.61 11.29
C ASN A 458 -10.47 0.87 11.76
N ARG A 459 -11.43 1.02 10.85
CA ARG A 459 -12.86 1.17 11.13
C ARG A 459 -13.54 -0.18 11.27
N ARG A 460 -14.76 -0.21 11.80
CA ARG A 460 -15.58 -1.43 11.90
C ARG A 460 -15.75 -2.07 10.53
N GLN A 461 -15.76 -3.39 10.49
CA GLN A 461 -16.05 -4.17 9.27
C GLN A 461 -17.54 -4.43 9.06
N SER A 462 -18.32 -4.44 10.16
CA SER A 462 -19.75 -4.69 10.15
C SER A 462 -20.47 -3.76 11.13
N LYS A 463 -21.81 -3.85 11.15
CA LYS A 463 -22.66 -3.17 12.14
C LYS A 463 -22.94 -4.06 13.34
N ASP A 464 -22.30 -5.21 13.45
CA ASP A 464 -22.50 -6.17 14.53
C ASP A 464 -22.10 -5.54 15.87
N VAL A 465 -22.87 -5.80 16.90
CA VAL A 465 -22.60 -5.35 18.27
C VAL A 465 -21.31 -5.95 18.86
N TRP A 466 -20.84 -7.05 18.29
CA TRP A 466 -19.61 -7.75 18.69
C TRP A 466 -18.36 -7.27 17.96
N GLU A 467 -18.46 -6.25 17.12
CA GLU A 467 -17.27 -5.64 16.52
C GLU A 467 -16.31 -5.18 17.61
N PRO A 468 -15.01 -5.46 17.47
CA PRO A 468 -14.02 -5.00 18.45
C PRO A 468 -13.98 -3.48 18.49
N ARG A 469 -13.41 -2.96 19.59
CA ARG A 469 -13.15 -1.53 19.70
C ARG A 469 -12.31 -1.07 18.51
N SER A 470 -12.78 -0.05 17.84
CA SER A 470 -12.19 0.49 16.62
C SER A 470 -12.68 1.92 16.41
N GLN A 471 -12.15 2.63 15.43
CA GLN A 471 -12.63 3.97 15.12
C GLN A 471 -14.13 3.96 14.78
N GLY A 472 -14.91 4.79 15.48
CA GLY A 472 -16.36 4.76 15.46
C GLY A 472 -17.05 5.48 14.29
N TRP A 473 -16.28 6.12 13.38
CA TRP A 473 -16.81 7.01 12.34
C TRP A 473 -17.23 6.28 11.07
N GLY A 474 -17.85 5.14 11.16
CA GLY A 474 -18.39 4.42 10.04
C GLY A 474 -18.11 2.93 10.06
N THR A 475 -18.63 2.25 9.05
CA THR A 475 -18.43 0.84 8.81
C THR A 475 -17.93 0.68 7.38
N GLU A 476 -16.73 0.12 7.25
CA GLU A 476 -16.12 -0.15 5.96
C GLU A 476 -16.10 -1.65 5.71
N THR A 477 -17.13 -2.14 5.02
CA THR A 477 -17.23 -3.57 4.67
C THR A 477 -16.17 -3.95 3.62
N VAL A 478 -15.91 -5.25 3.47
CA VAL A 478 -15.07 -5.77 2.39
C VAL A 478 -15.59 -5.31 1.02
N GLU A 479 -16.91 -5.29 0.84
CA GLU A 479 -17.54 -4.83 -0.40
C GLU A 479 -17.29 -3.34 -0.65
N ALA A 480 -17.43 -2.49 0.36
CA ALA A 480 -17.16 -1.06 0.24
C ALA A 480 -15.69 -0.80 -0.16
N VAL A 481 -14.75 -1.50 0.49
CA VAL A 481 -13.32 -1.44 0.15
C VAL A 481 -13.06 -1.93 -1.28
N TYR A 482 -13.68 -3.03 -1.69
CA TYR A 482 -13.49 -3.57 -3.03
C TYR A 482 -14.06 -2.66 -4.12
N ASN A 483 -15.22 -2.04 -3.88
CA ASN A 483 -15.93 -1.24 -4.88
C ASN A 483 -15.35 0.16 -5.11
N TYR A 484 -14.38 0.59 -4.31
CA TYR A 484 -13.63 1.79 -4.64
C TYR A 484 -12.87 1.60 -5.97
N VAL A 485 -13.00 2.57 -6.86
CA VAL A 485 -12.39 2.56 -8.19
C VAL A 485 -11.27 3.61 -8.24
N PRO A 486 -10.02 3.18 -8.04
CA PRO A 486 -8.88 4.10 -8.13
C PRO A 486 -8.80 4.77 -9.50
N MET A 487 -8.49 6.06 -9.53
CA MET A 487 -8.38 6.87 -10.74
C MET A 487 -9.69 7.00 -11.54
N LYS A 488 -10.84 6.86 -10.90
CA LYS A 488 -12.12 7.13 -11.55
C LYS A 488 -12.13 8.56 -12.11
N ASP A 489 -12.50 8.69 -13.38
CA ASP A 489 -12.63 9.99 -14.08
C ASP A 489 -11.33 10.84 -14.14
N VAL A 490 -10.15 10.22 -13.95
CA VAL A 490 -8.85 10.89 -14.09
C VAL A 490 -8.47 11.01 -15.55
N PRO A 491 -8.23 12.23 -16.07
CA PRO A 491 -7.79 12.45 -17.45
C PRO A 491 -6.48 11.69 -17.77
N ASP A 492 -6.38 11.10 -18.97
CA ASP A 492 -5.22 10.29 -19.41
C ASP A 492 -3.89 11.01 -19.20
N ALA A 493 -3.83 12.32 -19.46
CA ALA A 493 -2.63 13.13 -19.30
C ALA A 493 -2.11 13.19 -17.85
N LEU A 494 -2.94 12.90 -16.85
CA LEU A 494 -2.59 12.93 -15.45
C LEU A 494 -2.34 11.53 -14.86
N GLN A 495 -2.77 10.46 -15.53
CA GLN A 495 -2.70 9.10 -15.00
C GLN A 495 -1.28 8.66 -14.64
N SER A 496 -0.27 9.10 -15.38
CA SER A 496 1.14 8.79 -15.11
C SER A 496 1.67 9.35 -13.79
N LYS A 497 0.93 10.27 -13.16
CA LYS A 497 1.26 10.84 -11.84
C LYS A 497 0.78 9.99 -10.67
N TYR A 498 -0.15 9.08 -10.92
CA TYR A 498 -0.71 8.20 -9.90
C TYR A 498 0.18 6.96 -9.74
N LEU A 499 0.91 6.88 -8.64
CA LEU A 499 1.80 5.76 -8.35
C LEU A 499 1.03 4.49 -7.97
N GLY A 500 -0.12 4.65 -7.32
CA GLY A 500 -0.98 3.54 -6.93
C GLY A 500 -1.87 3.81 -5.74
N VAL A 501 -2.11 2.75 -4.95
CA VAL A 501 -3.07 2.73 -3.85
C VAL A 501 -2.43 2.25 -2.56
N GLN A 502 -2.99 2.71 -1.43
CA GLN A 502 -2.57 2.28 -0.10
C GLN A 502 -3.75 2.24 0.86
N ALA A 503 -3.83 1.21 1.70
CA ALA A 503 -4.69 1.19 2.87
C ALA A 503 -3.92 1.62 4.12
N ASN A 504 -4.61 2.27 5.06
CA ASN A 504 -4.02 2.72 6.31
C ASN A 504 -4.72 2.09 7.51
N PHE A 505 -3.91 1.78 8.53
CA PHE A 505 -4.37 1.27 9.80
C PHE A 505 -3.86 2.14 10.94
N TRP A 506 -4.72 3.04 11.42
CA TRP A 506 -4.49 3.87 12.59
C TRP A 506 -4.88 3.14 13.87
N THR A 507 -4.13 3.37 14.95
CA THR A 507 -4.19 2.48 16.12
C THR A 507 -4.67 3.14 17.41
N GLU A 508 -5.23 4.33 17.37
CA GLU A 508 -5.72 5.06 18.56
C GLU A 508 -6.69 4.23 19.40
N TRP A 509 -7.47 3.36 18.74
CA TRP A 509 -8.51 2.54 19.37
C TRP A 509 -8.14 1.07 19.54
N VAL A 510 -6.96 0.67 19.04
CA VAL A 510 -6.59 -0.74 18.90
C VAL A 510 -5.32 -1.04 19.67
N GLU A 511 -5.45 -1.70 20.81
CA GLU A 511 -4.36 -1.92 21.75
C GLU A 511 -3.63 -3.25 21.56
N ASP A 512 -4.18 -4.17 20.78
CA ASP A 512 -3.64 -5.51 20.59
C ASP A 512 -3.56 -5.93 19.11
N ALA A 513 -2.56 -6.77 18.81
CA ALA A 513 -2.26 -7.25 17.47
C ALA A 513 -3.38 -8.13 16.86
N SER A 514 -4.13 -8.85 17.70
CA SER A 514 -5.24 -9.71 17.23
C SER A 514 -6.37 -8.86 16.66
N THR A 515 -6.64 -7.70 17.26
CA THR A 515 -7.63 -6.73 16.76
C THR A 515 -7.13 -6.05 15.49
N VAL A 516 -5.83 -5.70 15.38
CA VAL A 516 -5.23 -5.22 14.11
C VAL A 516 -5.49 -6.22 13.00
N GLN A 517 -5.20 -7.51 13.23
CA GLN A 517 -5.40 -8.58 12.26
C GLN A 517 -6.88 -8.72 11.90
N TYR A 518 -7.78 -8.76 12.90
CA TYR A 518 -9.22 -8.85 12.68
C TYR A 518 -9.72 -7.76 11.75
N LEU A 519 -9.37 -6.51 12.02
CA LEU A 519 -9.82 -5.36 11.25
C LEU A 519 -9.14 -5.29 9.86
N THR A 520 -7.91 -5.77 9.73
CA THR A 520 -7.18 -5.78 8.46
C THR A 520 -7.71 -6.83 7.50
N PHE A 521 -7.95 -8.05 7.99
CA PHE A 521 -8.33 -9.18 7.14
C PHE A 521 -9.82 -9.49 7.22
N PRO A 522 -10.49 -9.73 6.05
CA PRO A 522 -9.90 -9.87 4.71
C PRO A 522 -9.84 -8.58 3.86
N ARG A 523 -10.12 -7.39 4.42
CA ARG A 523 -10.19 -6.13 3.63
C ARG A 523 -8.91 -5.81 2.87
N LEU A 524 -7.74 -6.17 3.41
CA LEU A 524 -6.46 -5.96 2.73
C LEU A 524 -6.37 -6.75 1.40
N ALA A 525 -7.00 -7.91 1.31
CA ALA A 525 -7.10 -8.68 0.06
C ALA A 525 -7.85 -7.90 -1.04
N ALA A 526 -8.89 -7.14 -0.67
CA ALA A 526 -9.63 -6.27 -1.60
C ALA A 526 -8.79 -5.09 -2.09
N VAL A 527 -8.01 -4.46 -1.21
CA VAL A 527 -7.06 -3.40 -1.57
C VAL A 527 -5.95 -3.92 -2.48
N ALA A 528 -5.41 -5.11 -2.18
CA ALA A 528 -4.40 -5.75 -3.00
C ALA A 528 -4.90 -6.01 -4.43
N GLU A 529 -6.15 -6.45 -4.59
CA GLU A 529 -6.77 -6.64 -5.90
C GLU A 529 -7.00 -5.31 -6.63
N ALA A 530 -7.35 -4.24 -5.93
CA ALA A 530 -7.45 -2.90 -6.53
C ALA A 530 -6.10 -2.40 -7.06
N GLY A 531 -5.01 -2.74 -6.38
CA GLY A 531 -3.66 -2.36 -6.76
C GLY A 531 -3.05 -3.21 -7.86
N TRP A 532 -3.46 -4.48 -7.96
CA TRP A 532 -2.87 -5.46 -8.86
C TRP A 532 -3.67 -5.68 -10.14
N THR A 533 -4.98 -5.98 -10.00
CA THR A 533 -5.83 -6.45 -11.09
C THR A 533 -6.29 -5.32 -12.01
N PRO A 534 -6.25 -5.46 -13.34
CA PRO A 534 -6.83 -4.49 -14.26
C PRO A 534 -8.30 -4.20 -13.91
N GLN A 535 -8.71 -2.93 -14.03
CA GLN A 535 -10.06 -2.52 -13.63
C GLN A 535 -11.18 -3.29 -14.38
N SER A 536 -10.95 -3.64 -15.66
CA SER A 536 -11.89 -4.40 -16.49
C SER A 536 -12.15 -5.83 -15.96
N GLU A 537 -11.19 -6.40 -15.22
CA GLU A 537 -11.24 -7.77 -14.72
C GLU A 537 -11.80 -7.86 -13.28
N ARG A 538 -12.05 -6.71 -12.64
CA ARG A 538 -12.55 -6.67 -11.26
C ARG A 538 -14.07 -6.89 -11.21
N SER A 539 -14.50 -7.84 -10.39
CA SER A 539 -15.90 -8.14 -10.08
C SER A 539 -16.03 -8.56 -8.61
N TYR A 540 -16.83 -7.82 -7.83
CA TYR A 540 -17.02 -8.14 -6.42
C TYR A 540 -17.61 -9.55 -6.22
N THR A 541 -18.63 -9.92 -6.98
CA THR A 541 -19.22 -11.27 -6.91
C THR A 541 -18.21 -12.38 -7.15
N ASN A 542 -17.31 -12.21 -8.14
CA ASN A 542 -16.26 -13.17 -8.39
C ASN A 542 -15.20 -13.14 -7.27
N PHE A 543 -14.81 -11.95 -6.78
CA PHE A 543 -13.88 -11.80 -5.66
C PHE A 543 -14.42 -12.48 -4.40
N GLU A 544 -15.67 -12.27 -4.04
CA GLU A 544 -16.31 -12.87 -2.88
C GLU A 544 -16.27 -14.41 -2.93
N GLN A 545 -16.48 -15.01 -4.11
CA GLN A 545 -16.35 -16.45 -4.31
C GLN A 545 -14.92 -16.93 -4.07
N ARG A 546 -13.92 -16.24 -4.62
CA ARG A 546 -12.51 -16.58 -4.46
C ARG A 546 -12.03 -16.38 -3.01
N LEU A 547 -12.57 -15.39 -2.33
CA LEU A 547 -12.27 -15.07 -0.93
C LEU A 547 -12.62 -16.22 0.01
N GLN A 548 -13.59 -17.07 -0.33
CA GLN A 548 -14.00 -18.23 0.50
C GLN A 548 -12.86 -19.24 0.77
N ALA A 549 -11.76 -19.19 0.03
CA ALA A 549 -10.60 -20.03 0.28
C ALA A 549 -9.67 -19.48 1.38
N GLU A 550 -9.76 -18.18 1.72
CA GLU A 550 -8.80 -17.50 2.59
C GLU A 550 -8.82 -17.89 4.08
N PRO A 551 -9.96 -18.28 4.69
CA PRO A 551 -9.99 -18.69 6.09
C PRO A 551 -9.00 -19.80 6.45
N ALA A 552 -8.75 -20.75 5.55
CA ALA A 552 -7.77 -21.82 5.75
C ALA A 552 -6.35 -21.25 5.83
N PHE A 553 -6.00 -20.30 4.95
CA PHE A 553 -4.72 -19.60 4.99
C PHE A 553 -4.54 -18.79 6.27
N TYR A 554 -5.52 -17.96 6.65
CA TYR A 554 -5.45 -17.14 7.88
C TYR A 554 -5.24 -18.00 9.11
N LYS A 555 -6.02 -19.10 9.21
CA LYS A 555 -5.89 -20.05 10.32
C LYS A 555 -4.49 -20.69 10.35
N ALA A 556 -4.00 -21.16 9.21
CA ALA A 556 -2.66 -21.79 9.11
C ALA A 556 -1.53 -20.79 9.42
N ALA A 557 -1.68 -19.52 9.02
CA ALA A 557 -0.74 -18.44 9.31
C ALA A 557 -0.86 -17.90 10.75
N GLY A 558 -1.83 -18.35 11.54
CA GLY A 558 -2.07 -17.85 12.90
C GLY A 558 -2.49 -16.38 12.90
N VAL A 559 -3.32 -15.98 11.93
CA VAL A 559 -3.84 -14.62 11.75
C VAL A 559 -5.32 -14.59 12.09
N ASN A 560 -5.72 -13.62 12.92
CA ASN A 560 -7.12 -13.34 13.17
C ASN A 560 -7.75 -12.58 12.00
N TYR A 561 -9.07 -12.74 11.79
CA TYR A 561 -9.78 -12.11 10.67
C TYR A 561 -11.26 -11.94 10.94
N GLY A 562 -11.94 -11.09 10.20
CA GLY A 562 -13.39 -10.87 10.26
C GLY A 562 -14.17 -12.08 9.78
N LYS A 563 -14.49 -13.01 10.69
CA LYS A 563 -15.17 -14.29 10.39
C LYS A 563 -16.56 -14.11 9.80
N HIS A 564 -17.26 -13.04 10.18
CA HIS A 564 -18.61 -12.71 9.69
C HIS A 564 -18.69 -12.60 8.16
N VAL A 565 -17.59 -12.21 7.50
CA VAL A 565 -17.51 -12.13 6.02
C VAL A 565 -17.72 -13.50 5.35
N PHE A 566 -17.44 -14.59 6.07
CA PHE A 566 -17.49 -15.96 5.57
C PHE A 566 -18.74 -16.72 6.03
N ASP A 567 -19.53 -16.14 6.93
CA ASP A 567 -20.77 -16.72 7.46
C ASP A 567 -21.96 -16.37 6.56
N LYS A 568 -22.26 -17.24 5.58
CA LYS A 568 -23.39 -17.05 4.65
C LYS A 568 -24.77 -17.01 5.33
N ASN A 569 -24.87 -17.44 6.59
CA ASN A 569 -26.13 -17.47 7.34
C ASN A 569 -26.46 -16.16 8.08
N LYS A 570 -25.59 -15.15 8.04
CA LYS A 570 -25.79 -13.85 8.73
C LYS A 570 -26.05 -12.68 7.77
N ALA A 571 -26.14 -12.92 6.48
CA ALA A 571 -26.41 -11.89 5.47
C ALA A 571 -27.91 -11.74 5.21
N GLN A 572 -28.74 -11.60 6.29
CA GLN A 572 -30.13 -11.16 6.20
C GLN A 572 -30.40 -10.03 7.18
#